data_adee0853c0560901118968080a4adaf7
#
_entry.id   adee0853c0560901118968080a4adaf7
#
_cell.length_a   1.000
_cell.length_b   1.000
_cell.length_c   1.000
_cell.angle_alpha   90.00
_cell.angle_beta   90.00
_cell.angle_gamma   90.00
#
_symmetry.space_group_name_H-M   'P 1'
#
loop_
_entity.id
_entity.type
_entity.pdbx_description
1 polymer ?
#
loop_
_entity_poly.entity_id
_entity_poly.type
_entity_poly.pdbx_seq_one_letter_code
_entity_poly.pdbx_strand_id
1 'polypeptide(L)'
;MTITDLVAPEAILPALKVNSKKQALQELAARAATLTGQNERSIFEVLLQREKLGTTAVGYGVAIPHGKLPKLEKLFGLFARLERPIDFEAMDGQPVDLVFLLLAPEGAGADHLKALARIARLLRDQDVAKKLRASRDAQAIYSVLALPPASAA
;
A
#
# COMPACT_ATOMS: atom_id res chain seq x y z
N MET A 1 -7.04 6.64 14.56
CA MET A 1 -6.93 6.31 13.12
C MET A 1 -6.85 4.80 12.95
N THR A 2 -7.76 4.23 12.19
CA THR A 2 -7.74 2.81 11.84
C THR A 2 -7.32 2.66 10.38
N ILE A 3 -6.99 1.44 9.97
CA ILE A 3 -6.62 1.20 8.57
C ILE A 3 -7.78 1.55 7.63
N THR A 4 -9.01 1.25 8.03
CA THR A 4 -10.19 1.57 7.22
C THR A 4 -10.50 3.06 7.15
N ASP A 5 -9.88 3.88 7.99
CA ASP A 5 -9.92 5.34 7.84
C ASP A 5 -9.03 5.80 6.68
N LEU A 6 -8.05 4.97 6.31
CA LEU A 6 -7.07 5.28 5.26
C LEU A 6 -7.49 4.73 3.91
N VAL A 7 -8.13 3.57 3.86
CA VAL A 7 -8.45 2.88 2.62
C VAL A 7 -9.95 2.63 2.50
N ALA A 8 -10.56 3.19 1.47
CA ALA A 8 -11.97 2.95 1.16
C ALA A 8 -12.12 1.65 0.36
N PRO A 9 -13.31 1.03 0.34
CA PRO A 9 -13.51 -0.21 -0.42
C PRO A 9 -13.13 -0.09 -1.90
N GLU A 10 -13.39 1.04 -2.53
CA GLU A 10 -13.03 1.27 -3.94
C GLU A 10 -11.53 1.43 -4.17
N ALA A 11 -10.76 1.58 -3.10
CA ALA A 11 -9.29 1.67 -3.16
C ALA A 11 -8.62 0.31 -2.90
N ILE A 12 -9.34 -0.78 -3.11
CA ILE A 12 -8.81 -2.14 -2.97
C ILE A 12 -8.79 -2.80 -4.34
N LEU A 13 -7.60 -3.27 -4.74
CA LEU A 13 -7.38 -3.99 -6.00
C LEU A 13 -7.12 -5.46 -5.66
N PRO A 14 -8.14 -6.34 -5.77
CA PRO A 14 -8.01 -7.71 -5.27
C PRO A 14 -7.18 -8.64 -6.16
N ALA A 15 -6.96 -8.24 -7.42
CA ALA A 15 -6.32 -9.11 -8.40
C ALA A 15 -5.55 -8.28 -9.43
N LEU A 16 -4.53 -7.55 -8.94
CA LEU A 16 -3.73 -6.71 -9.82
C LEU A 16 -2.70 -7.56 -10.57
N LYS A 17 -2.69 -7.43 -11.89
CA LYS A 17 -1.74 -8.14 -12.76
C LYS A 17 -0.64 -7.20 -13.20
N VAL A 18 0.56 -7.39 -12.66
CA VAL A 18 1.74 -6.62 -13.05
C VAL A 18 2.95 -7.55 -13.06
N ASN A 19 3.96 -7.20 -13.85
CA ASN A 19 5.13 -8.04 -14.04
C ASN A 19 6.41 -7.47 -13.43
N SER A 20 6.38 -6.22 -12.98
CA SER A 20 7.57 -5.56 -12.46
C SER A 20 7.20 -4.52 -11.42
N LYS A 21 8.19 -4.14 -10.63
CA LYS A 21 8.05 -3.05 -9.65
C LYS A 21 7.60 -1.76 -10.31
N LYS A 22 8.23 -1.39 -11.43
CA LYS A 22 7.87 -0.16 -12.15
C LYS A 22 6.43 -0.20 -12.62
N GLN A 23 6.00 -1.32 -13.20
CA GLN A 23 4.63 -1.47 -13.66
C GLN A 23 3.63 -1.39 -12.50
N ALA A 24 3.99 -1.99 -11.34
CA ALA A 24 3.16 -1.89 -10.15
C ALA A 24 2.99 -0.44 -9.72
N LEU A 25 4.08 0.32 -9.66
CA LEU A 25 4.01 1.73 -9.28
C LEU A 25 3.18 2.54 -10.28
N GLN A 26 3.28 2.25 -11.56
CA GLN A 26 2.46 2.91 -12.59
C GLN A 26 0.97 2.64 -12.39
N GLU A 27 0.60 1.39 -12.16
CA GLU A 27 -0.81 1.01 -11.96
C GLU A 27 -1.37 1.61 -10.67
N LEU A 28 -0.58 1.61 -9.60
CA LEU A 28 -0.99 2.21 -8.33
C LEU A 28 -1.19 3.71 -8.51
N ALA A 29 -0.28 4.39 -9.21
CA ALA A 29 -0.39 5.82 -9.47
C ALA A 29 -1.64 6.15 -10.29
N ALA A 30 -1.94 5.34 -11.31
CA ALA A 30 -3.13 5.54 -12.14
C ALA A 30 -4.41 5.43 -11.31
N ARG A 31 -4.50 4.40 -10.47
CA ARG A 31 -5.69 4.21 -9.65
C ARG A 31 -5.81 5.29 -8.57
N ALA A 32 -4.70 5.66 -7.94
CA ALA A 32 -4.70 6.72 -6.95
C ALA A 32 -5.10 8.06 -7.55
N ALA A 33 -4.64 8.35 -8.77
CA ALA A 33 -5.02 9.58 -9.47
C ALA A 33 -6.54 9.64 -9.70
N THR A 34 -7.13 8.53 -10.11
CA THR A 34 -8.59 8.46 -10.31
C THR A 34 -9.35 8.71 -9.02
N LEU A 35 -8.88 8.15 -7.90
CA LEU A 35 -9.60 8.23 -6.63
C LEU A 35 -9.37 9.54 -5.88
N THR A 36 -8.19 10.17 -6.06
CA THR A 36 -7.86 11.41 -5.35
C THR A 36 -8.04 12.66 -6.17
N GLY A 37 -8.16 12.54 -7.49
CA GLY A 37 -8.17 13.69 -8.38
C GLY A 37 -6.81 14.32 -8.59
N GLN A 38 -5.74 13.72 -8.05
CA GLN A 38 -4.38 14.21 -8.21
C GLN A 38 -3.79 13.76 -9.53
N ASN A 39 -2.72 14.43 -9.97
CA ASN A 39 -2.07 14.13 -11.24
C ASN A 39 -1.33 12.78 -11.17
N GLU A 40 -1.63 11.89 -12.11
CA GLU A 40 -1.05 10.54 -12.14
C GLU A 40 0.48 10.58 -12.25
N ARG A 41 1.01 11.42 -13.12
CA ARG A 41 2.45 11.52 -13.33
C ARG A 41 3.17 12.00 -12.08
N SER A 42 2.57 12.97 -11.38
CA SER A 42 3.13 13.47 -10.13
C SER A 42 3.19 12.38 -9.08
N ILE A 43 2.13 11.58 -8.97
CA ILE A 43 2.11 10.46 -8.03
C ILE A 43 3.20 9.45 -8.38
N PHE A 44 3.27 9.05 -9.65
CA PHE A 44 4.27 8.09 -10.09
C PHE A 44 5.69 8.58 -9.81
N GLU A 45 5.99 9.83 -10.11
CA GLU A 45 7.32 10.40 -9.90
C GLU A 45 7.70 10.41 -8.42
N VAL A 46 6.77 10.77 -7.54
CA VAL A 46 7.00 10.77 -6.10
C VAL A 46 7.33 9.37 -5.62
N LEU A 47 6.56 8.38 -6.05
CA LEU A 47 6.79 6.99 -5.67
C LEU A 47 8.12 6.48 -6.19
N LEU A 48 8.44 6.78 -7.44
CA LEU A 48 9.69 6.34 -8.05
C LEU A 48 10.90 6.95 -7.34
N GLN A 49 10.84 8.25 -7.02
CA GLN A 49 11.93 8.91 -6.30
C GLN A 49 12.14 8.30 -4.92
N ARG A 50 11.05 7.95 -4.23
CA ARG A 50 11.16 7.30 -2.92
C ARG A 50 11.83 5.92 -3.04
N GLU A 51 11.48 5.14 -4.06
CA GLU A 51 12.08 3.82 -4.27
C GLU A 51 13.56 3.90 -4.62
N LYS A 52 14.00 4.99 -5.26
CA LYS A 52 15.42 5.18 -5.56
C LYS A 52 16.28 5.37 -4.33
N LEU A 53 15.69 5.80 -3.23
CA LEU A 53 16.39 5.93 -1.95
C LEU A 53 16.56 4.59 -1.24
N GLY A 54 15.85 3.58 -1.68
CA GLY A 54 15.84 2.25 -1.12
C GLY A 54 14.45 1.65 -1.22
N THR A 55 14.38 0.34 -1.28
CA THR A 55 13.10 -0.34 -1.44
C THR A 55 12.15 -0.10 -0.27
N THR A 56 10.87 0.05 -0.56
CA THR A 56 9.81 0.10 0.46
C THR A 56 9.26 -1.27 0.80
N ALA A 57 9.85 -2.35 0.27
CA ALA A 57 9.53 -3.70 0.72
C ALA A 57 9.99 -3.88 2.15
N VAL A 58 9.11 -4.41 3.00
CA VAL A 58 9.36 -4.57 4.43
C VAL A 58 9.60 -6.02 4.83
N GLY A 59 9.70 -6.92 3.86
CA GLY A 59 9.89 -8.34 4.07
C GLY A 59 8.58 -9.11 4.02
N TYR A 60 8.69 -10.43 3.97
CA TYR A 60 7.55 -11.36 3.98
C TYR A 60 6.55 -11.13 2.83
N GLY A 61 7.04 -10.63 1.69
CA GLY A 61 6.19 -10.43 0.52
C GLY A 61 5.35 -9.17 0.57
N VAL A 62 5.69 -8.20 1.42
CA VAL A 62 4.93 -6.97 1.62
C VAL A 62 5.76 -5.75 1.22
N ALA A 63 5.14 -4.80 0.52
CA ALA A 63 5.75 -3.51 0.23
C ALA A 63 4.78 -2.38 0.56
N ILE A 64 5.32 -1.24 1.01
CA ILE A 64 4.53 -0.08 1.37
C ILE A 64 5.08 1.15 0.65
N PRO A 65 4.84 1.27 -0.69
CA PRO A 65 5.22 2.48 -1.41
C PRO A 65 4.51 3.68 -0.79
N HIS A 66 5.22 4.79 -0.66
CA HIS A 66 4.62 5.97 -0.03
C HIS A 66 5.29 7.24 -0.50
N GLY A 67 4.60 8.35 -0.32
CA GLY A 67 5.12 9.64 -0.68
C GLY A 67 4.21 10.76 -0.22
N LYS A 68 4.68 12.00 -0.37
CA LYS A 68 3.94 13.20 -0.02
C LYS A 68 3.60 13.98 -1.28
N LEU A 69 2.40 14.55 -1.30
CA LEU A 69 1.92 15.36 -2.42
C LEU A 69 1.47 16.74 -1.93
N PRO A 70 1.87 17.81 -2.61
CA PRO A 70 1.57 19.17 -2.12
C PRO A 70 0.09 19.52 -2.15
N LYS A 71 -0.69 18.91 -3.03
CA LYS A 71 -2.11 19.24 -3.19
C LYS A 71 -3.04 18.26 -2.49
N LEU A 72 -2.51 17.27 -1.82
CA LEU A 72 -3.33 16.29 -1.10
C LEU A 72 -3.74 16.88 0.24
N GLU A 73 -5.02 16.74 0.60
CA GLU A 73 -5.55 17.34 1.82
C GLU A 73 -5.54 16.40 3.02
N LYS A 74 -5.61 15.10 2.77
CA LYS A 74 -5.63 14.09 3.85
C LYS A 74 -4.89 12.84 3.41
N LEU A 75 -4.56 11.98 4.38
CA LEU A 75 -3.93 10.70 4.10
C LEU A 75 -4.82 9.86 3.19
N PHE A 76 -4.18 9.17 2.24
CA PHE A 76 -4.87 8.30 1.29
C PHE A 76 -4.15 6.97 1.22
N GLY A 77 -4.89 5.87 1.40
CA GLY A 77 -4.36 4.52 1.29
C GLY A 77 -5.01 3.76 0.15
N LEU A 78 -4.24 2.87 -0.46
CA LEU A 78 -4.71 1.98 -1.50
C LEU A 78 -4.04 0.64 -1.32
N PHE A 79 -4.81 -0.43 -1.31
CA PHE A 79 -4.28 -1.78 -1.13
C PHE A 79 -4.41 -2.58 -2.42
N ALA A 80 -3.35 -3.30 -2.79
CA ALA A 80 -3.36 -4.17 -3.95
C ALA A 80 -2.84 -5.56 -3.55
N ARG A 81 -3.59 -6.59 -3.92
CA ARG A 81 -3.14 -7.97 -3.89
C ARG A 81 -2.72 -8.32 -5.31
N LEU A 82 -1.46 -8.69 -5.47
CA LEU A 82 -0.93 -9.02 -6.79
C LEU A 82 -1.24 -10.49 -7.11
N GLU A 83 -1.73 -10.75 -8.31
CA GLU A 83 -2.00 -12.14 -8.72
C GLU A 83 -0.71 -12.95 -8.83
N ARG A 84 0.38 -12.28 -9.19
CA ARG A 84 1.68 -12.91 -9.33
C ARG A 84 2.70 -12.10 -8.53
N PRO A 85 3.46 -12.74 -7.64
CA PRO A 85 4.50 -12.01 -6.90
C PRO A 85 5.54 -11.43 -7.86
N ILE A 86 6.07 -10.25 -7.50
CA ILE A 86 7.05 -9.55 -8.33
C ILE A 86 8.30 -9.24 -7.51
N ASP A 87 9.42 -9.07 -8.21
CA ASP A 87 10.65 -8.59 -7.61
C ASP A 87 10.49 -7.12 -7.23
N PHE A 88 10.56 -6.83 -5.94
CA PHE A 88 10.47 -5.45 -5.42
C PHE A 88 11.81 -5.05 -4.79
N GLU A 89 12.86 -5.78 -5.09
CA GLU A 89 14.21 -5.56 -4.56
C GLU A 89 14.24 -5.62 -3.03
N ALA A 90 13.44 -6.53 -2.46
CA ALA A 90 13.36 -6.69 -1.01
C ALA A 90 14.68 -7.21 -0.45
N MET A 91 15.04 -6.73 0.74
CA MET A 91 16.30 -7.13 1.38
C MET A 91 16.32 -8.60 1.75
N ASP A 92 15.16 -9.21 2.02
CA ASP A 92 15.08 -10.64 2.30
C ASP A 92 15.03 -11.52 1.04
N GLY A 93 15.08 -10.89 -0.14
CA GLY A 93 15.05 -11.61 -1.41
C GLY A 93 13.70 -12.18 -1.79
N GLN A 94 12.66 -11.99 -0.98
CA GLN A 94 11.35 -12.55 -1.26
C GLN A 94 10.57 -11.69 -2.26
N PRO A 95 9.86 -12.30 -3.22
CA PRO A 95 8.98 -11.54 -4.08
C PRO A 95 7.78 -10.99 -3.31
N VAL A 96 7.20 -9.90 -3.83
CA VAL A 96 6.13 -9.16 -3.16
C VAL A 96 4.80 -9.42 -3.86
N ASP A 97 3.77 -9.70 -3.08
CA ASP A 97 2.40 -9.89 -3.57
C ASP A 97 1.35 -9.07 -2.82
N LEU A 98 1.73 -8.42 -1.73
CA LEU A 98 0.85 -7.52 -0.98
C LEU A 98 1.47 -6.13 -0.97
N VAL A 99 0.73 -5.15 -1.49
CA VAL A 99 1.22 -3.78 -1.61
C VAL A 99 0.22 -2.81 -1.01
N PHE A 100 0.68 -1.96 -0.10
CA PHE A 100 -0.13 -0.89 0.47
C PHE A 100 0.50 0.44 0.11
N LEU A 101 -0.18 1.22 -0.73
CA LEU A 101 0.25 2.56 -1.10
C LEU A 101 -0.25 3.56 -0.06
N LEU A 102 0.63 4.42 0.43
CA LEU A 102 0.24 5.52 1.32
C LEU A 102 0.69 6.85 0.73
N LEU A 103 -0.26 7.74 0.50
CA LEU A 103 0.02 9.11 0.09
C LEU A 103 -0.38 10.05 1.21
N ALA A 104 0.45 11.05 1.48
CA ALA A 104 0.24 11.98 2.56
C ALA A 104 0.35 13.43 2.09
N PRO A 105 -0.38 14.37 2.73
CA PRO A 105 -0.13 15.79 2.51
C PRO A 105 1.30 16.14 2.93
N GLU A 106 1.89 17.14 2.30
CA GLU A 106 3.24 17.58 2.68
C GLU A 106 3.35 18.02 4.13
N GLY A 107 2.26 18.57 4.67
CA GLY A 107 2.22 19.01 6.06
C GLY A 107 1.80 17.96 7.08
N ALA A 108 1.71 16.68 6.68
CA ALA A 108 1.19 15.63 7.56
C ALA A 108 2.09 15.37 8.79
N GLY A 109 3.41 15.54 8.64
CA GLY A 109 4.33 15.37 9.78
C GLY A 109 4.23 13.99 10.42
N ALA A 110 3.97 13.98 11.73
CA ALA A 110 3.92 12.74 12.52
C ALA A 110 2.80 11.81 12.10
N ASP A 111 1.71 12.32 11.54
CA ASP A 111 0.59 11.46 11.10
C ASP A 111 1.01 10.50 9.99
N HIS A 112 1.88 10.94 9.10
CA HIS A 112 2.43 10.11 8.05
C HIS A 112 3.19 8.91 8.64
N LEU A 113 4.07 9.18 9.61
CA LEU A 113 4.87 8.13 10.24
C LEU A 113 4.00 7.17 11.06
N LYS A 114 3.00 7.69 11.75
CA LYS A 114 2.05 6.85 12.50
C LYS A 114 1.28 5.93 11.58
N ALA A 115 0.83 6.45 10.43
CA ALA A 115 0.11 5.64 9.46
C ALA A 115 1.01 4.53 8.91
N LEU A 116 2.25 4.86 8.52
CA LEU A 116 3.20 3.86 8.02
C LEU A 116 3.44 2.76 9.05
N ALA A 117 3.65 3.13 10.30
CA ALA A 117 3.90 2.16 11.36
C ALA A 117 2.71 1.22 11.55
N ARG A 118 1.51 1.78 11.51
CA ARG A 118 0.28 0.98 11.67
C ARG A 118 0.07 0.03 10.52
N ILE A 119 0.29 0.49 9.29
CA ILE A 119 0.19 -0.35 8.10
C ILE A 119 1.23 -1.48 8.16
N ALA A 120 2.47 -1.16 8.49
CA ALA A 120 3.54 -2.15 8.57
C ALA A 120 3.22 -3.21 9.62
N ARG A 121 2.72 -2.80 10.78
CA ARG A 121 2.37 -3.74 11.86
C ARG A 121 1.26 -4.69 11.41
N LEU A 122 0.22 -4.16 10.75
CA LEU A 122 -0.88 -4.98 10.28
C LEU A 122 -0.40 -6.00 9.25
N LEU A 123 0.35 -5.57 8.25
CA LEU A 123 0.72 -6.44 7.13
C LEU A 123 1.84 -7.42 7.49
N ARG A 124 2.60 -7.14 8.55
CA ARG A 124 3.62 -8.07 9.04
C ARG A 124 3.05 -9.16 9.94
N ASP A 125 1.80 -9.02 10.36
CA ASP A 125 1.09 -10.08 11.05
C ASP A 125 0.82 -11.21 10.04
N GLN A 126 1.39 -12.38 10.30
CA GLN A 126 1.35 -13.49 9.35
C GLN A 126 -0.06 -14.03 9.13
N ASP A 127 -0.90 -14.01 10.16
CA ASP A 127 -2.28 -14.44 10.03
C ASP A 127 -3.07 -13.49 9.14
N VAL A 128 -2.86 -12.19 9.31
CA VAL A 128 -3.49 -11.17 8.46
C VAL A 128 -3.04 -11.33 7.01
N ALA A 129 -1.72 -11.45 6.79
CA ALA A 129 -1.17 -11.60 5.44
C ALA A 129 -1.73 -12.85 4.76
N LYS A 130 -1.82 -13.96 5.49
CA LYS A 130 -2.39 -15.20 4.97
C LYS A 130 -3.84 -15.02 4.54
N LYS A 131 -4.65 -14.36 5.35
CA LYS A 131 -6.05 -14.08 5.03
C LYS A 131 -6.17 -13.16 3.81
N LEU A 132 -5.31 -12.14 3.71
CA LEU A 132 -5.30 -11.24 2.56
C LEU A 132 -4.97 -12.00 1.28
N ARG A 133 -3.97 -12.89 1.33
CA ARG A 133 -3.57 -13.68 0.17
C ARG A 133 -4.66 -14.66 -0.27
N ALA A 134 -5.47 -15.14 0.66
CA ALA A 134 -6.57 -16.06 0.38
C ALA A 134 -7.84 -15.34 -0.08
N SER A 135 -7.94 -14.03 0.08
CA SER A 135 -9.13 -13.26 -0.25
C SER A 135 -9.14 -12.89 -1.73
N ARG A 136 -10.24 -13.16 -2.42
CA ARG A 136 -10.34 -13.00 -3.87
C ARG A 136 -11.13 -11.78 -4.32
N ASP A 137 -11.84 -11.13 -3.41
CA ASP A 137 -12.63 -9.95 -3.75
C ASP A 137 -12.35 -8.80 -2.78
N ALA A 138 -12.68 -7.59 -3.23
CA ALA A 138 -12.37 -6.38 -2.48
C ALA A 138 -13.06 -6.34 -1.12
N GLN A 139 -14.27 -6.85 -1.02
CA GLN A 139 -15.01 -6.81 0.24
C GLN A 139 -14.39 -7.74 1.29
N ALA A 140 -13.97 -8.92 0.88
CA ALA A 140 -13.27 -9.85 1.78
C ALA A 140 -11.97 -9.23 2.29
N ILE A 141 -11.20 -8.60 1.40
CA ILE A 141 -9.97 -7.91 1.78
C ILE A 141 -10.26 -6.77 2.75
N TYR A 142 -11.27 -5.95 2.45
CA TYR A 142 -11.67 -4.84 3.33
C TYR A 142 -11.99 -5.35 4.73
N SER A 143 -12.72 -6.45 4.84
CA SER A 143 -13.07 -7.04 6.12
C SER A 143 -11.83 -7.47 6.93
N VAL A 144 -10.82 -8.02 6.24
CA VAL A 144 -9.57 -8.40 6.90
C VAL A 144 -8.82 -7.15 7.39
N LEU A 145 -8.75 -6.11 6.55
CA LEU A 145 -8.08 -4.85 6.93
C LEU A 145 -8.78 -4.17 8.10
N ALA A 146 -10.08 -4.40 8.28
CA ALA A 146 -10.86 -3.83 9.36
C ALA A 146 -10.74 -4.58 10.69
N LEU A 147 -10.08 -5.75 10.70
CA LEU A 147 -9.92 -6.53 11.92
C LEU A 147 -9.13 -5.76 12.98
N PRO A 148 -9.49 -5.88 14.27
CA PRO A 148 -8.71 -5.27 15.34
C PRO A 148 -7.29 -5.85 15.37
N PRO A 149 -6.28 -5.07 15.79
CA PRO A 149 -4.93 -5.58 15.92
C PRO A 149 -4.86 -6.76 16.85
N ALA A 150 -4.14 -7.82 16.44
CA ALA A 150 -3.94 -9.00 17.28
C ALA A 150 -3.25 -8.64 18.60
N SER A 151 -2.39 -7.63 18.56
CA SER A 151 -1.68 -7.13 19.75
C SER A 151 -2.59 -6.47 20.77
N ALA A 152 -3.86 -6.25 20.44
CA ALA A 152 -4.83 -5.76 21.40
C ALA A 152 -5.24 -6.83 22.41
N ALA A 153 -4.89 -8.06 22.13
CA ALA A 153 -5.18 -9.18 23.03
C ALA A 153 -4.16 -9.24 24.16
#